data_64e02e419e5c7ffe31c8661073e9c52a
#
_entry.id   64e02e419e5c7ffe31c8661073e9c52a
#
_cell.length_a   1.000
_cell.length_b   1.000
_cell.length_c   1.000
_cell.angle_alpha   90.00
_cell.angle_beta   90.00
_cell.angle_gamma   90.00
#
_symmetry.space_group_name_H-M   'P 1'
#
loop_
_entity.id
_entity.type
_entity.pdbx_description
1 polymer ?
#
loop_
_entity_poly.entity_id
_entity_poly.type
_entity_poly.pdbx_seq_one_letter_code
_entity_poly.pdbx_strand_id
1 'polypeptide(L)'
;SEGYEAEPPIILQGHMDMVTEKAADCDKDMTKEGLDLYVDGDWLRAKGTTLGADDGIALAYALALLDSPTLKHPRIEFICTVSEETDMGGAHAVDVSMLKGNRMLNLDSDEEGIALAGCAGGGDVDLNLPVRREAFRGEHVLIEVSGLSGGHSGMEIGKGRASAALLIARVLTALRRDYSFRLVTLAGGAKYN
;
A
#
# COMPACT_ATOMS: atom_id res chain seq x y z
N SER A 1 -27.71 11.62 16.56
CA SER A 1 -27.73 11.99 17.99
C SER A 1 -28.63 13.20 18.24
N GLU A 2 -29.12 13.35 19.45
CA GLU A 2 -29.94 14.48 19.86
C GLU A 2 -29.25 15.82 19.57
N GLY A 3 -29.95 16.71 18.85
CA GLY A 3 -29.44 18.01 18.39
C GLY A 3 -28.69 18.01 17.09
N TYR A 4 -28.55 16.84 16.43
CA TYR A 4 -27.85 16.68 15.16
C TYR A 4 -28.75 16.08 14.06
N GLU A 5 -30.04 15.96 14.29
CA GLU A 5 -30.98 15.32 13.37
C GLU A 5 -31.13 16.07 12.04
N ALA A 6 -30.97 17.38 12.06
CA ALA A 6 -31.04 18.24 10.89
C ALA A 6 -29.70 18.42 10.16
N GLU A 7 -28.60 17.96 10.77
CA GLU A 7 -27.28 18.10 10.18
C GLU A 7 -27.10 17.10 9.02
N PRO A 8 -26.43 17.52 7.94
CA PRO A 8 -26.10 16.61 6.84
C PRO A 8 -25.25 15.44 7.34
N PRO A 9 -25.43 14.24 6.76
CA PRO A 9 -24.57 13.11 7.07
C PRO A 9 -23.10 13.39 6.79
N ILE A 10 -22.24 12.76 7.58
CA ILE A 10 -20.78 12.74 7.36
C ILE A 10 -20.37 11.35 6.93
N ILE A 11 -19.60 11.26 5.87
CA ILE A 11 -19.00 10.02 5.40
C ILE A 11 -17.63 9.88 6.05
N LEU A 12 -17.38 8.76 6.70
CA LEU A 12 -16.06 8.32 7.11
C LEU A 12 -15.60 7.24 6.14
N GLN A 13 -14.34 7.26 5.76
CA GLN A 13 -13.79 6.29 4.83
C GLN A 13 -12.45 5.78 5.31
N GLY A 14 -12.22 4.50 5.12
CA GLY A 14 -10.96 3.80 5.33
C GLY A 14 -10.97 2.47 4.61
N HIS A 15 -9.88 1.70 4.73
CA HIS A 15 -9.79 0.36 4.17
C HIS A 15 -9.55 -0.71 5.24
N MET A 16 -9.89 -1.97 4.95
CA MET A 16 -9.79 -3.07 5.92
C MET A 16 -8.68 -4.07 5.60
N ASP A 17 -8.12 -4.00 4.42
CA ASP A 17 -6.95 -4.80 4.07
C ASP A 17 -5.67 -4.18 4.62
N MET A 18 -4.57 -4.90 4.55
CA MET A 18 -3.28 -4.46 5.05
C MET A 18 -2.16 -5.07 4.22
N VAL A 19 -0.99 -4.44 4.22
CA VAL A 19 0.24 -5.04 3.72
C VAL A 19 0.60 -6.26 4.57
N THR A 20 0.70 -7.43 3.94
CA THR A 20 0.95 -8.71 4.62
C THR A 20 2.43 -9.10 4.55
N GLU A 21 3.26 -8.41 5.32
CA GLU A 21 4.70 -8.73 5.42
C GLU A 21 5.01 -9.43 6.74
N LYS A 22 6.02 -10.30 6.73
CA LYS A 22 6.49 -10.99 7.93
C LYS A 22 8.00 -11.10 8.00
N ALA A 23 8.52 -11.19 9.20
CA ALA A 23 9.95 -11.42 9.44
C ALA A 23 10.38 -12.78 8.89
N ALA A 24 11.67 -12.91 8.53
CA ALA A 24 12.21 -14.12 7.90
C ALA A 24 12.10 -15.37 8.80
N ASP A 25 12.05 -15.18 10.10
CA ASP A 25 11.93 -16.23 11.12
C ASP A 25 10.48 -16.44 11.59
N CYS A 26 9.50 -15.82 10.93
CA CYS A 26 8.09 -15.97 11.24
C CYS A 26 7.42 -16.97 10.28
N ASP A 27 6.95 -18.10 10.82
CA ASP A 27 6.32 -19.18 10.05
C ASP A 27 4.81 -18.97 9.82
N LYS A 28 4.23 -17.89 10.35
CA LYS A 28 2.78 -17.62 10.27
C LYS A 28 2.27 -17.59 8.82
N ASP A 29 1.17 -18.26 8.57
CA ASP A 29 0.41 -18.16 7.32
C ASP A 29 -0.56 -16.97 7.40
N MET A 30 -0.12 -15.81 6.90
CA MET A 30 -0.89 -14.56 6.95
C MET A 30 -2.22 -14.62 6.19
N THR A 31 -2.46 -15.67 5.40
CA THR A 31 -3.74 -15.86 4.68
C THR A 31 -4.78 -16.60 5.50
N LYS A 32 -4.40 -17.23 6.61
CA LYS A 32 -5.27 -18.08 7.42
C LYS A 32 -5.25 -17.77 8.91
N GLU A 33 -4.17 -17.19 9.39
CA GLU A 33 -3.95 -16.97 10.81
C GLU A 33 -4.05 -15.48 11.15
N GLY A 34 -4.74 -15.16 12.25
CA GLY A 34 -4.80 -13.81 12.79
C GLY A 34 -3.45 -13.36 13.35
N LEU A 35 -3.32 -12.08 13.61
CA LEU A 35 -2.11 -11.48 14.15
C LEU A 35 -1.93 -11.80 15.63
N ASP A 36 -0.69 -11.99 16.07
CA ASP A 36 -0.34 -12.11 17.49
C ASP A 36 -0.08 -10.72 18.06
N LEU A 37 -1.13 -10.09 18.54
CA LEU A 37 -1.07 -8.72 19.07
C LEU A 37 -0.54 -8.70 20.50
N TYR A 38 0.26 -7.69 20.84
CA TYR A 38 0.70 -7.41 22.19
C TYR A 38 0.85 -5.93 22.46
N VAL A 39 0.75 -5.55 23.74
CA VAL A 39 0.94 -4.17 24.19
C VAL A 39 2.39 -3.99 24.68
N ASP A 40 3.04 -2.95 24.20
CA ASP A 40 4.41 -2.56 24.56
C ASP A 40 4.40 -1.09 24.98
N GLY A 41 4.23 -0.82 26.26
CA GLY A 41 3.98 0.53 26.78
C GLY A 41 2.70 1.12 26.21
N ASP A 42 2.80 2.19 25.48
CA ASP A 42 1.67 2.88 24.83
C ASP A 42 1.43 2.38 23.38
N TRP A 43 2.15 1.36 22.96
CA TRP A 43 2.08 0.83 21.60
C TRP A 43 1.35 -0.50 21.53
N LEU A 44 0.47 -0.65 20.52
CA LEU A 44 -0.02 -1.94 20.07
C LEU A 44 0.89 -2.44 18.96
N ARG A 45 1.38 -3.68 19.09
CA ARG A 45 2.31 -4.30 18.13
C ARG A 45 1.83 -5.67 17.69
N ALA A 46 2.33 -6.14 16.56
CA ALA A 46 2.19 -7.52 16.10
C ALA A 46 3.55 -8.25 16.15
N LYS A 47 3.52 -9.52 16.57
CA LYS A 47 4.73 -10.31 16.70
C LYS A 47 5.15 -10.90 15.35
N GLY A 48 6.27 -10.46 14.84
CA GLY A 48 6.89 -11.00 13.62
C GLY A 48 6.15 -10.69 12.32
N THR A 49 5.13 -9.82 12.35
CA THR A 49 4.34 -9.45 11.17
C THR A 49 4.07 -7.94 11.16
N THR A 50 3.58 -7.44 10.05
CA THR A 50 2.91 -6.14 9.98
C THR A 50 1.68 -6.12 10.88
N LEU A 51 1.27 -4.92 11.33
CA LEU A 51 0.14 -4.73 12.27
C LEU A 51 -1.20 -4.46 11.57
N GLY A 52 -1.18 -3.72 10.43
CA GLY A 52 -2.41 -3.30 9.75
C GLY A 52 -3.15 -2.15 10.46
N ALA A 53 -2.43 -1.32 11.23
CA ALA A 53 -3.03 -0.10 11.79
C ALA A 53 -3.38 0.92 10.72
N ASP A 54 -2.71 0.88 9.64
CA ASP A 54 -3.04 1.40 8.33
C ASP A 54 -3.84 0.31 7.59
N ASP A 55 -5.17 0.44 7.34
CA ASP A 55 -5.98 1.52 7.95
C ASP A 55 -7.02 0.95 8.95
N GLY A 56 -6.63 -0.07 9.72
CA GLY A 56 -7.47 -0.66 10.76
C GLY A 56 -7.93 0.36 11.81
N ILE A 57 -7.22 1.49 11.94
CA ILE A 57 -7.59 2.56 12.85
C ILE A 57 -8.91 3.25 12.44
N ALA A 58 -9.19 3.38 11.14
CA ALA A 58 -10.44 3.91 10.64
C ALA A 58 -11.64 3.07 11.09
N LEU A 59 -11.49 1.73 11.03
CA LEU A 59 -12.51 0.82 11.52
C LEU A 59 -12.72 0.98 13.02
N ALA A 60 -11.64 1.09 13.78
CA ALA A 60 -11.70 1.28 15.23
C ALA A 60 -12.40 2.60 15.59
N TYR A 61 -12.11 3.70 14.92
CA TYR A 61 -12.80 4.97 15.12
C TYR A 61 -14.28 4.90 14.76
N ALA A 62 -14.63 4.31 13.62
CA ALA A 62 -16.03 4.17 13.21
C ALA A 62 -16.83 3.36 14.24
N LEU A 63 -16.28 2.23 14.69
CA LEU A 63 -16.90 1.38 15.69
C LEU A 63 -17.03 2.10 17.05
N ALA A 64 -15.99 2.81 17.49
CA ALA A 64 -16.01 3.56 18.73
C ALA A 64 -17.05 4.70 18.72
N LEU A 65 -17.21 5.38 17.59
CA LEU A 65 -18.25 6.40 17.44
C LEU A 65 -19.65 5.80 17.49
N LEU A 66 -19.87 4.65 16.82
CA LEU A 66 -21.17 3.97 16.80
C LEU A 66 -21.54 3.37 18.16
N ASP A 67 -20.58 2.89 18.91
CA ASP A 67 -20.78 2.29 20.25
C ASP A 67 -20.91 3.33 21.37
N SER A 68 -20.47 4.57 21.15
CA SER A 68 -20.44 5.59 22.18
C SER A 68 -21.83 6.16 22.49
N PRO A 69 -22.32 6.06 23.75
CA PRO A 69 -23.58 6.68 24.14
C PRO A 69 -23.49 8.20 24.42
N THR A 70 -22.26 8.74 24.47
CA THR A 70 -22.01 10.11 24.92
C THR A 70 -21.54 11.05 23.83
N LEU A 71 -20.89 10.54 22.80
CA LEU A 71 -20.44 11.35 21.68
C LEU A 71 -21.63 11.75 20.80
N LYS A 72 -21.75 13.05 20.60
CA LYS A 72 -22.80 13.61 19.73
C LYS A 72 -22.26 13.75 18.32
N HIS A 73 -23.03 13.23 17.36
CA HIS A 73 -22.65 13.24 15.94
C HIS A 73 -23.89 13.29 15.05
N PRO A 74 -23.81 13.81 13.81
CA PRO A 74 -24.82 13.64 12.80
C PRO A 74 -24.93 12.17 12.36
N ARG A 75 -25.76 11.87 11.39
CA ARG A 75 -25.73 10.55 10.74
C ARG A 75 -24.33 10.28 10.19
N ILE A 76 -23.77 9.14 10.55
CA ILE A 76 -22.50 8.66 10.03
C ILE A 76 -22.78 7.62 8.95
N GLU A 77 -22.10 7.76 7.82
CA GLU A 77 -22.05 6.79 6.74
C GLU A 77 -20.60 6.31 6.65
N PHE A 78 -20.36 5.02 6.90
CA PHE A 78 -19.00 4.49 6.89
C PHE A 78 -18.76 3.65 5.63
N ILE A 79 -17.76 4.03 4.86
CA ILE A 79 -17.26 3.28 3.71
C ILE A 79 -15.98 2.58 4.15
N CYS A 80 -15.98 1.25 4.06
CA CYS A 80 -14.81 0.45 4.31
C CYS A 80 -14.47 -0.33 3.04
N THR A 81 -13.38 0.03 2.40
CA THR A 81 -12.94 -0.59 1.16
C THR A 81 -12.02 -1.77 1.40
N VAL A 82 -11.75 -2.53 0.36
CA VAL A 82 -10.82 -3.65 0.30
C VAL A 82 -9.84 -3.45 -0.85
N SER A 83 -8.70 -4.12 -0.80
CA SER A 83 -7.67 -4.08 -1.84
C SER A 83 -7.09 -2.69 -2.10
N GLU A 84 -7.04 -1.83 -1.09
CA GLU A 84 -6.37 -0.53 -1.18
C GLU A 84 -4.87 -0.73 -1.42
N GLU A 85 -4.26 -1.61 -0.65
CA GLU A 85 -2.82 -1.93 -0.64
C GLU A 85 -2.34 -2.68 -1.91
N THR A 86 -3.22 -2.97 -2.84
CA THR A 86 -2.89 -3.71 -4.06
C THR A 86 -3.26 -2.96 -5.33
N ASP A 87 -4.53 -2.76 -5.59
CA ASP A 87 -5.04 -2.22 -6.86
C ASP A 87 -6.21 -1.25 -6.69
N MET A 88 -6.56 -0.89 -5.45
CA MET A 88 -7.72 -0.07 -5.10
C MET A 88 -9.06 -0.66 -5.62
N GLY A 89 -9.12 -1.98 -5.78
CA GLY A 89 -10.26 -2.68 -6.36
C GLY A 89 -11.58 -2.37 -5.66
N GLY A 90 -11.57 -2.29 -4.33
CA GLY A 90 -12.74 -1.91 -3.53
C GLY A 90 -13.21 -0.47 -3.81
N ALA A 91 -12.29 0.48 -3.93
CA ALA A 91 -12.63 1.86 -4.25
C ALA A 91 -13.23 2.00 -5.66
N HIS A 92 -12.73 1.23 -6.63
CA HIS A 92 -13.29 1.19 -7.99
C HIS A 92 -14.67 0.53 -8.06
N ALA A 93 -14.97 -0.41 -7.15
CA ALA A 93 -16.20 -1.20 -7.18
C ALA A 93 -17.31 -0.68 -6.24
N VAL A 94 -16.99 0.26 -5.33
CA VAL A 94 -17.95 0.73 -4.34
C VAL A 94 -19.16 1.40 -4.97
N ASP A 95 -20.36 0.99 -4.55
CA ASP A 95 -21.61 1.67 -4.92
C ASP A 95 -21.89 2.81 -3.94
N VAL A 96 -21.69 4.03 -4.40
CA VAL A 96 -21.93 5.25 -3.63
C VAL A 96 -23.36 5.78 -3.74
N SER A 97 -24.24 5.12 -4.49
CA SER A 97 -25.62 5.60 -4.76
C SER A 97 -26.48 5.72 -3.51
N MET A 98 -26.18 4.95 -2.46
CA MET A 98 -26.89 4.97 -1.18
C MET A 98 -26.47 6.09 -0.25
N LEU A 99 -25.33 6.73 -0.49
CA LEU A 99 -24.79 7.78 0.36
C LEU A 99 -25.63 9.05 0.26
N LYS A 100 -25.77 9.73 1.38
CA LYS A 100 -26.50 11.01 1.50
C LYS A 100 -25.59 12.15 1.92
N GLY A 101 -24.42 11.82 2.49
CA GLY A 101 -23.40 12.79 2.88
C GLY A 101 -22.75 13.43 1.65
N ASN A 102 -22.34 14.67 1.81
CA ASN A 102 -21.55 15.42 0.82
C ASN A 102 -20.20 15.90 1.38
N ARG A 103 -19.89 15.48 2.60
CA ARG A 103 -18.59 15.71 3.26
C ARG A 103 -18.03 14.36 3.66
N MET A 104 -16.79 14.12 3.27
CA MET A 104 -16.09 12.89 3.57
C MET A 104 -14.79 13.18 4.31
N LEU A 105 -14.52 12.40 5.35
CA LEU A 105 -13.25 12.33 6.03
C LEU A 105 -12.65 10.96 5.70
N ASN A 106 -11.56 10.97 4.96
CA ASN A 106 -10.70 9.81 4.80
C ASN A 106 -9.80 9.76 6.04
N LEU A 107 -9.73 8.61 6.68
CA LEU A 107 -9.00 8.41 7.94
C LEU A 107 -7.64 7.74 7.74
N ASP A 108 -7.31 7.47 6.49
CA ASP A 108 -6.07 6.89 6.05
C ASP A 108 -5.01 8.00 5.91
N SER A 109 -4.38 8.35 7.04
CA SER A 109 -3.37 9.41 7.11
C SER A 109 -2.38 9.15 8.24
N ASP A 110 -1.10 9.31 7.93
CA ASP A 110 0.01 9.01 8.84
C ASP A 110 0.31 10.12 9.86
N GLU A 111 -0.12 11.35 9.60
CA GLU A 111 0.28 12.50 10.41
C GLU A 111 -0.84 12.98 11.31
N GLU A 112 -0.67 12.78 12.62
CA GLU A 112 -1.61 13.24 13.63
C GLU A 112 -1.79 14.77 13.60
N GLY A 113 -3.05 15.20 13.62
CA GLY A 113 -3.41 16.61 13.66
C GLY A 113 -3.30 17.35 12.33
N ILE A 114 -2.97 16.67 11.24
CA ILE A 114 -2.91 17.26 9.90
C ILE A 114 -4.11 16.80 9.08
N ALA A 115 -4.82 17.75 8.48
CA ALA A 115 -5.87 17.50 7.51
C ALA A 115 -5.38 17.85 6.10
N LEU A 116 -5.32 16.85 5.22
CA LEU A 116 -4.94 17.04 3.83
C LEU A 116 -6.19 17.28 2.98
N ALA A 117 -6.16 18.31 2.15
CA ALA A 117 -7.28 18.68 1.28
C ALA A 117 -7.20 18.03 -0.12
N GLY A 118 -6.24 17.14 -0.36
CA GLY A 118 -6.07 16.43 -1.62
C GLY A 118 -4.97 15.38 -1.53
N CYS A 119 -4.88 14.56 -2.55
CA CYS A 119 -3.87 13.51 -2.68
C CYS A 119 -3.19 13.56 -4.05
N ALA A 120 -2.05 12.90 -4.17
CA ALA A 120 -1.41 12.66 -5.44
C ALA A 120 -2.23 11.65 -6.28
N GLY A 121 -2.23 11.83 -7.58
CA GLY A 121 -2.70 10.82 -8.52
C GLY A 121 -1.56 9.94 -9.00
N GLY A 122 -1.87 8.71 -9.40
CA GLY A 122 -0.93 7.77 -10.00
C GLY A 122 -1.52 7.12 -11.24
N GLY A 123 -0.68 6.42 -11.97
CA GLY A 123 -1.10 5.60 -13.10
C GLY A 123 0.00 4.62 -13.47
N ASP A 124 -0.40 3.42 -13.86
CA ASP A 124 0.48 2.36 -14.31
C ASP A 124 0.52 2.29 -15.83
N VAL A 125 1.68 1.95 -16.37
CA VAL A 125 1.87 1.72 -17.80
C VAL A 125 2.53 0.37 -18.03
N ASP A 126 1.77 -0.55 -18.59
CA ASP A 126 2.27 -1.87 -18.99
C ASP A 126 2.86 -1.83 -20.40
N LEU A 127 4.15 -2.09 -20.50
CA LEU A 127 4.86 -2.16 -21.76
C LEU A 127 5.13 -3.61 -22.17
N ASN A 128 4.42 -4.10 -23.17
CA ASN A 128 4.62 -5.42 -23.74
C ASN A 128 5.51 -5.36 -24.97
N LEU A 129 6.77 -5.75 -24.82
CA LEU A 129 7.73 -5.79 -25.92
C LEU A 129 7.86 -7.22 -26.47
N PRO A 130 7.53 -7.46 -27.74
CA PRO A 130 7.76 -8.77 -28.35
C PRO A 130 9.26 -9.05 -28.44
N VAL A 131 9.67 -10.20 -27.88
CA VAL A 131 11.06 -10.64 -27.92
C VAL A 131 11.20 -11.88 -28.79
N ARG A 132 12.25 -11.93 -29.60
CA ARG A 132 12.64 -13.13 -30.33
C ARG A 132 13.66 -13.91 -29.50
N ARG A 133 13.35 -15.16 -29.19
CA ARG A 133 14.28 -16.05 -28.49
C ARG A 133 15.03 -16.91 -29.51
N GLU A 134 16.34 -16.98 -29.31
CA GLU A 134 17.24 -17.75 -30.17
C GLU A 134 18.08 -18.69 -29.30
N ALA A 135 18.43 -19.87 -29.84
CA ALA A 135 19.37 -20.76 -29.17
C ALA A 135 20.76 -20.08 -29.14
N PHE A 136 21.35 -20.03 -27.97
CA PHE A 136 22.69 -19.46 -27.76
C PHE A 136 23.53 -20.41 -26.92
N ARG A 137 24.79 -20.56 -27.28
CA ARG A 137 25.78 -21.32 -26.50
C ARG A 137 26.84 -20.34 -26.00
N GLY A 138 27.10 -20.36 -24.72
CA GLY A 138 28.06 -19.47 -24.07
C GLY A 138 28.06 -19.66 -22.58
N GLU A 139 28.93 -18.96 -21.90
CA GLU A 139 28.94 -18.89 -20.43
C GLU A 139 27.73 -18.12 -19.93
N HIS A 140 27.19 -18.57 -18.80
CA HIS A 140 26.12 -17.90 -18.11
C HIS A 140 26.69 -17.04 -16.99
N VAL A 141 26.33 -15.77 -16.99
CA VAL A 141 26.73 -14.80 -15.95
C VAL A 141 25.47 -14.25 -15.30
N LEU A 142 25.42 -14.26 -14.00
CA LEU A 142 24.42 -13.59 -13.20
C LEU A 142 24.95 -12.22 -12.77
N ILE A 143 24.19 -11.17 -13.06
CA ILE A 143 24.46 -9.83 -12.55
C ILE A 143 23.26 -9.46 -11.64
N GLU A 144 23.55 -9.15 -10.40
CA GLU A 144 22.57 -8.80 -9.39
C GLU A 144 22.82 -7.39 -8.86
N VAL A 145 21.75 -6.62 -8.72
CA VAL A 145 21.75 -5.34 -8.00
C VAL A 145 20.82 -5.50 -6.82
N SER A 146 21.37 -5.55 -5.63
CA SER A 146 20.66 -5.80 -4.36
C SER A 146 21.15 -4.88 -3.24
N GLY A 147 20.50 -4.93 -2.08
CA GLY A 147 20.87 -4.16 -0.90
C GLY A 147 20.54 -2.66 -0.99
N LEU A 148 19.67 -2.25 -1.88
CA LEU A 148 19.16 -0.87 -1.95
C LEU A 148 18.14 -0.61 -0.86
N SER A 149 18.07 0.63 -0.39
CA SER A 149 17.25 1.01 0.77
C SER A 149 15.75 0.85 0.54
N GLY A 150 15.27 0.97 -0.71
CA GLY A 150 13.84 1.00 -0.98
C GLY A 150 13.11 2.14 -0.25
N GLY A 151 11.82 2.03 -0.10
CA GLY A 151 11.02 2.98 0.67
C GLY A 151 9.55 2.96 0.29
N HIS A 152 8.76 3.79 0.98
CA HIS A 152 7.34 3.95 0.70
C HIS A 152 7.13 4.70 -0.63
N SER A 153 6.24 4.19 -1.47
CA SER A 153 6.00 4.72 -2.83
C SER A 153 5.43 6.14 -2.86
N GLY A 154 4.74 6.56 -1.82
CA GLY A 154 4.22 7.92 -1.66
C GLY A 154 5.20 8.82 -0.92
N MET A 155 5.33 8.66 0.40
CA MET A 155 6.05 9.58 1.29
C MET A 155 7.56 9.66 1.03
N GLU A 156 8.16 8.61 0.48
CA GLU A 156 9.61 8.52 0.32
C GLU A 156 10.09 8.61 -1.14
N ILE A 157 9.18 8.67 -2.10
CA ILE A 157 9.53 8.73 -3.53
C ILE A 157 10.42 9.94 -3.87
N GLY A 158 10.23 11.05 -3.18
CA GLY A 158 11.03 12.27 -3.35
C GLY A 158 12.44 12.22 -2.76
N LYS A 159 12.81 11.16 -2.03
CA LYS A 159 14.12 11.04 -1.37
C LYS A 159 15.29 10.70 -2.31
N GLY A 160 15.02 10.50 -3.60
CA GLY A 160 16.04 10.26 -4.62
C GLY A 160 16.81 8.95 -4.42
N ARG A 161 16.17 7.93 -3.88
CA ARG A 161 16.76 6.59 -3.70
C ARG A 161 17.01 5.92 -5.04
N ALA A 162 17.98 5.01 -5.07
CA ALA A 162 18.37 4.34 -6.29
C ALA A 162 17.38 3.22 -6.66
N SER A 163 16.99 3.17 -7.93
CA SER A 163 16.19 2.08 -8.49
C SER A 163 17.09 0.98 -9.03
N ALA A 164 16.89 -0.27 -8.59
CA ALA A 164 17.62 -1.43 -9.08
C ALA A 164 17.43 -1.63 -10.59
N ALA A 165 16.22 -1.41 -11.11
CA ALA A 165 15.92 -1.51 -12.53
C ALA A 165 16.71 -0.50 -13.38
N LEU A 166 16.82 0.75 -12.93
CA LEU A 166 17.63 1.76 -13.60
C LEU A 166 19.11 1.44 -13.52
N LEU A 167 19.60 0.97 -12.39
CA LEU A 167 21.02 0.62 -12.22
C LEU A 167 21.41 -0.55 -13.12
N ILE A 168 20.64 -1.64 -13.14
CA ILE A 168 20.96 -2.78 -14.00
C ILE A 168 20.88 -2.42 -15.48
N ALA A 169 19.92 -1.57 -15.88
CA ALA A 169 19.83 -1.07 -17.24
C ALA A 169 21.08 -0.27 -17.67
N ARG A 170 21.61 0.57 -16.76
CA ARG A 170 22.85 1.31 -17.00
C ARG A 170 24.07 0.38 -17.10
N VAL A 171 24.16 -0.61 -16.21
CA VAL A 171 25.25 -1.60 -16.23
C VAL A 171 25.22 -2.39 -17.55
N LEU A 172 24.06 -2.92 -17.94
CA LEU A 172 23.92 -3.67 -19.20
C LEU A 172 24.21 -2.79 -20.43
N THR A 173 23.81 -1.53 -20.41
CA THR A 173 24.11 -0.57 -21.49
C THR A 173 25.60 -0.30 -21.60
N ALA A 174 26.28 -0.15 -20.46
CA ALA A 174 27.75 0.04 -20.46
C ALA A 174 28.48 -1.22 -20.95
N LEU A 175 28.10 -2.40 -20.45
CA LEU A 175 28.71 -3.66 -20.87
C LEU A 175 28.54 -3.92 -22.36
N ARG A 176 27.44 -3.52 -22.96
CA ARG A 176 27.18 -3.72 -24.38
C ARG A 176 28.15 -2.98 -25.30
N ARG A 177 28.87 -2.00 -24.81
CA ARG A 177 29.90 -1.27 -25.60
C ARG A 177 31.10 -2.15 -25.88
N ASP A 178 31.48 -3.00 -24.89
CA ASP A 178 32.72 -3.75 -24.93
C ASP A 178 32.50 -5.27 -25.12
N TYR A 179 31.28 -5.74 -24.83
CA TYR A 179 30.94 -7.15 -24.83
C TYR A 179 29.70 -7.45 -25.67
N SER A 180 29.75 -8.55 -26.42
CA SER A 180 28.57 -9.11 -27.08
C SER A 180 27.92 -10.14 -26.16
N PHE A 181 26.69 -9.89 -25.75
CA PHE A 181 25.92 -10.82 -24.91
C PHE A 181 24.45 -10.89 -25.32
N ARG A 182 23.76 -11.90 -24.81
CA ARG A 182 22.31 -12.09 -24.93
C ARG A 182 21.68 -12.11 -23.54
N LEU A 183 20.53 -11.49 -23.38
CA LEU A 183 19.75 -11.60 -22.17
C LEU A 183 18.99 -12.93 -22.16
N VAL A 184 19.20 -13.72 -21.13
CA VAL A 184 18.45 -14.96 -20.89
C VAL A 184 17.16 -14.63 -20.14
N THR A 185 17.30 -13.95 -19.01
CA THR A 185 16.20 -13.46 -18.18
C THR A 185 16.57 -12.08 -17.62
N LEU A 186 15.56 -11.29 -17.37
CA LEU A 186 15.66 -10.06 -16.58
C LEU A 186 14.45 -10.06 -15.65
N ALA A 187 14.70 -9.98 -14.36
CA ALA A 187 13.66 -9.96 -13.35
C ALA A 187 14.06 -9.04 -12.19
N GLY A 188 13.10 -8.46 -11.53
CA GLY A 188 13.32 -7.56 -10.40
C GLY A 188 12.34 -6.39 -10.41
N GLY A 189 12.56 -5.45 -9.50
CA GLY A 189 11.68 -4.30 -9.34
C GLY A 189 10.35 -4.66 -8.67
N ALA A 190 10.41 -5.50 -7.62
CA ALA A 190 9.23 -5.97 -6.91
C ALA A 190 8.47 -4.88 -6.13
N LYS A 191 9.07 -3.72 -5.97
CA LYS A 191 8.47 -2.55 -5.31
C LYS A 191 8.56 -1.36 -6.25
N TYR A 192 7.55 -0.48 -6.20
CA TYR A 192 7.46 0.70 -7.07
C TYR A 192 8.46 1.82 -6.71
N ASN A 193 9.21 1.62 -5.67
CA ASN A 193 10.12 2.63 -5.11
C ASN A 193 11.55 2.11 -5.06
#